data_e207d657d9915e4e135fc2b18c319293
#
_entry.id   e207d657d9915e4e135fc2b18c319293
#
_cell.length_a   1.000
_cell.length_b   1.000
_cell.length_c   1.000
_cell.angle_alpha   90.00
_cell.angle_beta   90.00
_cell.angle_gamma   90.00
#
_symmetry.space_group_name_H-M   'P 1'
#
loop_
_entity.id
_entity.type
_entity.pdbx_description
1 polymer ?
#
loop_
_entity_poly.entity_id
_entity_poly.type
_entity_poly.pdbx_seq_one_letter_code
_entity_poly.pdbx_strand_id
1 'polypeptide(L)'
;NGIGNWQRSTVSDLEAWQQYYRGLQARTNEFPVPPQPQTPAQDVLRALSRYDSTIEELRLAARLPDSRFPISYDMEPPAAILLPHLASLRQCSRVLQLRAIAELQNGQGDQALADVKLMLRLGDSIRTEPFLISHLVRIAIVNIALQPVWEGLVEHKWSDAQLAELNSELAKLDLLADYHAAMRGELMFCEIGDIEYLRRYPEQTPALTSDGAVDSSPRIPGRILWGAIPNGWFYQNELRCARPMLEYYLPVADVDQHMVRPGDVQRADSAVANGVKHLNLYNLAERLFLPVLGNAVKKFAFGQESVDLARIAIALERYHLAHGEHPETLDALAPQFMKQIPHDIINGQPLHYRRTADGQFVLYSVGWNETDDGGVVVLNKGSSSRVDINQGDWVWRSFAVRD
;
A
#
# COMPACT_ATOMS: atom_id res chain seq x y z
N ASN A 1 -5.94 -29.07 2.88
CA ASN A 1 -5.92 -28.30 1.64
C ASN A 1 -5.04 -27.11 1.91
N GLY A 2 -3.75 -27.21 1.55
CA GLY A 2 -2.80 -26.14 1.73
C GLY A 2 -3.23 -24.92 0.92
N ILE A 3 -3.44 -23.82 1.57
CA ILE A 3 -3.47 -22.51 0.92
C ILE A 3 -2.07 -22.39 0.31
N GLY A 4 -1.98 -22.31 -1.01
CA GLY A 4 -0.72 -22.19 -1.72
C GLY A 4 0.09 -20.99 -1.21
N ASN A 5 1.32 -20.86 -1.62
CA ASN A 5 2.27 -19.87 -1.13
C ASN A 5 1.84 -18.43 -1.51
N TRP A 6 0.82 -17.91 -0.82
CA TRP A 6 0.21 -16.61 -1.10
C TRP A 6 1.18 -15.43 -0.92
N GLN A 7 2.23 -15.60 -0.12
CA GLN A 7 3.28 -14.59 0.07
C GLN A 7 4.30 -14.60 -1.06
N ARG A 8 4.58 -15.77 -1.64
CA ARG A 8 5.46 -15.89 -2.81
C ARG A 8 4.63 -15.61 -4.06
N SER A 9 4.64 -14.40 -4.53
CA SER A 9 3.92 -14.03 -5.76
C SER A 9 4.66 -14.55 -7.01
N THR A 10 3.97 -14.67 -8.15
CA THR A 10 4.60 -14.97 -9.44
C THR A 10 5.69 -13.97 -9.84
N VAL A 11 5.72 -12.80 -9.22
CA VAL A 11 6.77 -11.78 -9.43
C VAL A 11 8.11 -12.26 -8.85
N SER A 12 8.12 -13.12 -7.80
CA SER A 12 9.34 -13.67 -7.20
C SER A 12 9.82 -14.96 -7.84
N ASP A 13 9.11 -15.50 -8.83
CA ASP A 13 9.52 -16.69 -9.58
C ASP A 13 10.61 -16.36 -10.60
N LEU A 14 11.87 -16.49 -10.16
CA LEU A 14 13.04 -16.18 -11.00
C LEU A 14 13.18 -17.11 -12.20
N GLU A 15 12.68 -18.36 -12.11
CA GLU A 15 12.72 -19.31 -13.24
C GLU A 15 11.76 -18.87 -14.34
N ALA A 16 10.55 -18.46 -13.97
CA ALA A 16 9.59 -17.90 -14.92
C ALA A 16 10.12 -16.62 -15.57
N TRP A 17 10.79 -15.75 -14.80
CA TRP A 17 11.44 -14.56 -15.35
C TRP A 17 12.61 -14.87 -16.26
N GLN A 18 13.44 -15.88 -15.93
CA GLN A 18 14.52 -16.36 -16.81
C GLN A 18 13.94 -16.83 -18.15
N GLN A 19 12.87 -17.62 -18.13
CA GLN A 19 12.19 -18.09 -19.34
C GLN A 19 11.62 -16.90 -20.15
N TYR A 20 10.99 -15.94 -19.47
CA TYR A 20 10.47 -14.72 -20.11
C TYR A 20 11.60 -13.96 -20.84
N TYR A 21 12.70 -13.63 -20.14
CA TYR A 21 13.81 -12.86 -20.73
C TYR A 21 14.53 -13.59 -21.84
N ARG A 22 14.54 -14.93 -21.83
CA ARG A 22 15.10 -15.74 -22.91
C ARG A 22 14.14 -15.95 -24.06
N GLY A 23 12.86 -15.69 -23.88
CA GLY A 23 11.80 -15.83 -24.85
C GLY A 23 11.83 -14.78 -25.97
N LEU A 24 11.13 -15.06 -27.07
CA LEU A 24 11.06 -14.17 -28.24
C LEU A 24 10.46 -12.80 -27.90
N GLN A 25 9.51 -12.73 -26.98
CA GLN A 25 8.86 -11.49 -26.56
C GLN A 25 9.83 -10.51 -25.87
N ALA A 26 10.76 -11.01 -25.07
CA ALA A 26 11.75 -10.17 -24.41
C ALA A 26 12.84 -9.68 -25.39
N ARG A 27 13.13 -10.44 -26.43
CA ARG A 27 14.10 -10.04 -27.46
C ARG A 27 13.65 -8.81 -28.24
N THR A 28 12.36 -8.62 -28.43
CA THR A 28 11.82 -7.40 -29.06
C THR A 28 11.96 -6.18 -28.15
N ASN A 29 12.14 -6.37 -26.85
CA ASN A 29 12.30 -5.31 -25.86
C ASN A 29 13.76 -5.01 -25.48
N GLU A 30 14.73 -5.59 -26.21
CA GLU A 30 16.16 -5.31 -26.07
C GLU A 30 16.75 -5.56 -24.66
N PHE A 31 16.29 -6.60 -23.97
CA PHE A 31 16.91 -7.03 -22.72
C PHE A 31 18.22 -7.77 -23.01
N PRO A 32 19.34 -7.44 -22.33
CA PRO A 32 20.58 -8.17 -22.47
C PRO A 32 20.44 -9.59 -21.92
N VAL A 33 20.77 -10.58 -22.74
CA VAL A 33 20.68 -12.00 -22.39
C VAL A 33 22.03 -12.67 -22.67
N PRO A 34 22.62 -13.41 -21.71
CA PRO A 34 23.85 -14.15 -21.95
C PRO A 34 23.65 -15.25 -23.00
N PRO A 35 24.67 -15.58 -23.81
CA PRO A 35 24.56 -16.65 -24.86
C PRO A 35 24.19 -18.01 -24.28
N GLN A 36 24.75 -18.35 -23.11
CA GLN A 36 24.46 -19.58 -22.39
C GLN A 36 23.60 -19.27 -21.16
N PRO A 37 22.61 -20.11 -20.81
CA PRO A 37 21.86 -19.97 -19.57
C PRO A 37 22.80 -20.04 -18.35
N GLN A 38 22.57 -19.09 -17.43
CA GLN A 38 23.20 -19.06 -16.11
C GLN A 38 22.16 -19.51 -15.07
N THR A 39 22.40 -19.20 -13.80
CA THR A 39 21.35 -19.35 -12.78
C THR A 39 20.19 -18.39 -13.08
N PRO A 40 18.95 -18.71 -12.66
CA PRO A 40 17.82 -17.80 -12.86
C PRO A 40 18.08 -16.40 -12.34
N ALA A 41 18.70 -16.27 -11.16
CA ALA A 41 19.07 -14.99 -10.56
C ALA A 41 20.04 -14.20 -11.44
N GLN A 42 21.11 -14.84 -11.94
CA GLN A 42 22.11 -14.17 -12.79
C GLN A 42 21.53 -13.70 -14.11
N ASP A 43 20.68 -14.51 -14.75
CA ASP A 43 20.04 -14.15 -16.01
C ASP A 43 19.08 -12.97 -15.83
N VAL A 44 18.30 -12.98 -14.72
CA VAL A 44 17.40 -11.86 -14.36
C VAL A 44 18.21 -10.58 -14.09
N LEU A 45 19.27 -10.65 -13.31
CA LEU A 45 20.15 -9.49 -13.05
C LEU A 45 20.77 -8.96 -14.35
N ARG A 46 21.19 -9.87 -15.24
CA ARG A 46 21.73 -9.46 -16.54
C ARG A 46 20.68 -8.75 -17.38
N ALA A 47 19.45 -9.26 -17.43
CA ALA A 47 18.36 -8.61 -18.16
C ALA A 47 18.04 -7.23 -17.57
N LEU A 48 17.96 -7.12 -16.24
CA LEU A 48 17.66 -5.89 -15.54
C LEU A 48 18.78 -4.84 -15.61
N SER A 49 20.01 -5.22 -15.98
CA SER A 49 21.13 -4.28 -16.12
C SER A 49 20.88 -3.15 -17.15
N ARG A 50 19.88 -3.28 -18.02
CA ARG A 50 19.43 -2.17 -18.88
C ARG A 50 18.93 -0.95 -18.08
N TYR A 51 18.53 -1.15 -16.83
CA TYR A 51 18.03 -0.10 -15.95
C TYR A 51 19.10 0.47 -15.01
N ASP A 52 20.35 -0.03 -15.06
CA ASP A 52 21.41 0.37 -14.11
C ASP A 52 21.64 1.89 -14.09
N SER A 53 21.69 2.55 -15.26
CA SER A 53 21.84 4.01 -15.31
C SER A 53 20.67 4.74 -14.63
N THR A 54 19.44 4.32 -14.89
CA THR A 54 18.24 4.90 -14.26
C THR A 54 18.23 4.65 -12.75
N ILE A 55 18.64 3.46 -12.31
CA ILE A 55 18.72 3.14 -10.88
C ILE A 55 19.77 4.00 -10.18
N GLU A 56 20.93 4.22 -10.81
CA GLU A 56 21.95 5.12 -10.26
C GLU A 56 21.47 6.58 -10.18
N GLU A 57 20.76 7.07 -11.19
CA GLU A 57 20.11 8.39 -11.14
C GLU A 57 19.10 8.49 -9.98
N LEU A 58 18.26 7.44 -9.78
CA LEU A 58 17.33 7.37 -8.68
C LEU A 58 18.06 7.34 -7.33
N ARG A 59 19.19 6.60 -7.21
CA ARG A 59 20.00 6.58 -6.00
C ARG A 59 20.61 7.94 -5.67
N LEU A 60 21.06 8.67 -6.71
CA LEU A 60 21.56 10.04 -6.54
C LEU A 60 20.45 10.98 -6.08
N ALA A 61 19.29 10.93 -6.73
CA ALA A 61 18.12 11.72 -6.33
C ALA A 61 17.64 11.40 -4.91
N ALA A 62 17.69 10.12 -4.52
CA ALA A 62 17.28 9.65 -3.19
C ALA A 62 18.16 10.18 -2.03
N ARG A 63 19.35 10.71 -2.33
CA ARG A 63 20.22 11.36 -1.31
C ARG A 63 19.76 12.77 -0.96
N LEU A 64 18.89 13.38 -1.77
CA LEU A 64 18.33 14.69 -1.50
C LEU A 64 17.32 14.57 -0.35
N PRO A 65 17.30 15.54 0.59
CA PRO A 65 16.41 15.49 1.76
C PRO A 65 14.95 15.60 1.34
N ASP A 66 14.65 16.43 0.36
CA ASP A 66 13.31 16.73 -0.10
C ASP A 66 13.10 16.30 -1.55
N SER A 67 11.83 16.06 -1.88
CA SER A 67 11.38 15.75 -3.24
C SER A 67 10.06 16.45 -3.53
N ARG A 68 9.92 16.96 -4.75
CA ARG A 68 8.67 17.57 -5.22
C ARG A 68 8.46 17.26 -6.68
N PHE A 69 7.32 16.66 -7.00
CA PHE A 69 6.91 16.46 -8.38
C PHE A 69 6.22 17.72 -8.94
N PRO A 70 6.31 17.98 -10.25
CA PRO A 70 5.71 19.15 -10.89
C PRO A 70 4.20 18.94 -11.06
N ILE A 71 3.47 19.05 -9.95
CA ILE A 71 2.01 18.94 -9.92
C ILE A 71 1.42 20.33 -10.07
N SER A 72 0.48 20.51 -11.00
CA SER A 72 -0.26 21.76 -11.21
C SER A 72 -1.44 21.81 -10.25
N TYR A 73 -1.19 22.27 -9.02
CA TYR A 73 -2.21 22.37 -7.98
C TYR A 73 -3.29 23.42 -8.24
N ASP A 74 -3.02 24.35 -9.16
CA ASP A 74 -3.93 25.41 -9.63
C ASP A 74 -4.84 24.96 -10.77
N MET A 75 -4.73 23.69 -11.20
CA MET A 75 -5.60 23.14 -12.23
C MET A 75 -7.05 23.05 -11.74
N GLU A 76 -7.98 23.50 -12.57
CA GLU A 76 -9.41 23.41 -12.35
C GLU A 76 -10.08 22.54 -13.43
N PRO A 77 -10.94 21.56 -13.10
CA PRO A 77 -11.31 21.14 -11.73
C PRO A 77 -10.16 20.35 -11.04
N PRO A 78 -10.11 20.33 -9.70
CA PRO A 78 -9.09 19.56 -8.97
C PRO A 78 -9.04 18.08 -9.32
N ALA A 79 -10.16 17.46 -9.62
CA ALA A 79 -10.23 16.07 -10.11
C ALA A 79 -9.49 15.83 -11.45
N ALA A 80 -9.19 16.88 -12.22
CA ALA A 80 -8.42 16.79 -13.46
C ALA A 80 -6.91 16.84 -13.23
N ILE A 81 -6.44 17.04 -12.01
CA ILE A 81 -5.01 17.06 -11.68
C ILE A 81 -4.40 15.69 -12.01
N LEU A 82 -3.43 15.69 -12.93
CA LEU A 82 -2.75 14.48 -13.35
C LEU A 82 -1.55 14.18 -12.44
N LEU A 83 -1.40 12.92 -12.05
CA LEU A 83 -0.33 12.43 -11.18
C LEU A 83 0.47 11.30 -11.89
N PRO A 84 1.09 11.57 -13.05
CA PRO A 84 1.73 10.53 -13.89
C PRO A 84 2.93 9.88 -13.19
N HIS A 85 3.59 10.59 -12.28
CA HIS A 85 4.73 10.10 -11.51
C HIS A 85 4.36 8.90 -10.62
N LEU A 86 3.12 8.79 -10.15
CA LEU A 86 2.68 7.68 -9.30
C LEU A 86 2.82 6.32 -10.00
N ALA A 87 2.42 6.23 -11.26
CA ALA A 87 2.58 5.02 -12.06
C ALA A 87 4.06 4.68 -12.27
N SER A 88 4.89 5.69 -12.56
CA SER A 88 6.33 5.54 -12.77
C SER A 88 7.04 5.06 -11.51
N LEU A 89 6.76 5.64 -10.33
CA LEU A 89 7.33 5.24 -9.05
C LEU A 89 7.00 3.79 -8.71
N ARG A 90 5.73 3.39 -8.91
CA ARG A 90 5.30 2.01 -8.71
C ARG A 90 5.99 1.04 -9.67
N GLN A 91 6.20 1.44 -10.93
CA GLN A 91 6.92 0.62 -11.91
C GLN A 91 8.40 0.48 -11.54
N CYS A 92 9.08 1.55 -11.17
CA CYS A 92 10.46 1.51 -10.67
C CYS A 92 10.58 0.57 -9.45
N SER A 93 9.65 0.66 -8.51
CA SER A 93 9.64 -0.21 -7.32
C SER A 93 9.49 -1.69 -7.69
N ARG A 94 8.70 -2.04 -8.70
CA ARG A 94 8.59 -3.43 -9.18
C ARG A 94 9.89 -3.96 -9.81
N VAL A 95 10.59 -3.11 -10.55
CA VAL A 95 11.91 -3.48 -11.11
C VAL A 95 12.91 -3.72 -9.98
N LEU A 96 12.96 -2.82 -8.99
CA LEU A 96 13.82 -2.93 -7.82
C LEU A 96 13.47 -4.17 -6.97
N GLN A 97 12.19 -4.47 -6.81
CA GLN A 97 11.71 -5.69 -6.12
C GLN A 97 12.29 -6.96 -6.74
N LEU A 98 12.12 -7.13 -8.05
CA LEU A 98 12.63 -8.30 -8.77
C LEU A 98 14.16 -8.37 -8.70
N ARG A 99 14.82 -7.21 -8.83
CA ARG A 99 16.27 -7.11 -8.73
C ARG A 99 16.76 -7.50 -7.33
N ALA A 100 16.17 -6.96 -6.27
CA ALA A 100 16.53 -7.29 -4.89
C ALA A 100 16.36 -8.78 -4.58
N ILE A 101 15.29 -9.43 -5.06
CA ILE A 101 15.09 -10.88 -4.92
C ILE A 101 16.20 -11.66 -5.65
N ALA A 102 16.54 -11.26 -6.87
CA ALA A 102 17.62 -11.91 -7.63
C ALA A 102 18.99 -11.68 -6.98
N GLU A 103 19.25 -10.49 -6.43
CA GLU A 103 20.48 -10.18 -5.68
C GLU A 103 20.60 -11.05 -4.42
N LEU A 104 19.52 -11.23 -3.66
CA LEU A 104 19.50 -12.14 -2.50
C LEU A 104 19.85 -13.57 -2.90
N GLN A 105 19.25 -14.07 -3.96
CA GLN A 105 19.53 -15.43 -4.47
C GLN A 105 20.96 -15.57 -5.00
N ASN A 106 21.55 -14.49 -5.48
CA ASN A 106 22.93 -14.46 -5.95
C ASN A 106 23.96 -14.13 -4.82
N GLY A 107 23.51 -14.05 -3.56
CA GLY A 107 24.38 -13.76 -2.40
C GLY A 107 24.83 -12.29 -2.28
N GLN A 108 24.14 -11.37 -2.92
CA GLN A 108 24.43 -9.94 -2.97
C GLN A 108 23.53 -9.14 -1.99
N GLY A 109 23.55 -9.52 -0.70
CA GLY A 109 22.65 -8.96 0.31
C GLY A 109 22.74 -7.44 0.47
N ASP A 110 23.94 -6.85 0.34
CA ASP A 110 24.11 -5.38 0.47
C ASP A 110 23.43 -4.62 -0.70
N GLN A 111 23.49 -5.16 -1.91
CA GLN A 111 22.79 -4.58 -3.06
C GLN A 111 21.27 -4.70 -2.89
N ALA A 112 20.80 -5.87 -2.46
CA ALA A 112 19.39 -6.08 -2.17
C ALA A 112 18.88 -5.13 -1.08
N LEU A 113 19.64 -4.91 -0.01
CA LEU A 113 19.33 -3.93 1.04
C LEU A 113 19.24 -2.51 0.45
N ALA A 114 20.21 -2.14 -0.38
CA ALA A 114 20.20 -0.82 -1.03
C ALA A 114 18.98 -0.61 -1.93
N ASP A 115 18.53 -1.64 -2.64
CA ASP A 115 17.33 -1.59 -3.48
C ASP A 115 16.04 -1.53 -2.65
N VAL A 116 15.95 -2.26 -1.55
CA VAL A 116 14.83 -2.14 -0.59
C VAL A 116 14.74 -0.72 -0.02
N LYS A 117 15.86 -0.16 0.43
CA LYS A 117 15.91 1.22 0.94
C LYS A 117 15.53 2.25 -0.13
N LEU A 118 15.96 2.03 -1.36
CA LEU A 118 15.56 2.90 -2.49
C LEU A 118 14.04 2.85 -2.72
N MET A 119 13.42 1.66 -2.69
CA MET A 119 11.95 1.54 -2.80
C MET A 119 11.23 2.30 -1.69
N LEU A 120 11.67 2.18 -0.45
CA LEU A 120 11.09 2.92 0.68
C LEU A 120 11.24 4.43 0.47
N ARG A 121 12.41 4.90 0.00
CA ARG A 121 12.64 6.31 -0.31
C ARG A 121 11.76 6.81 -1.48
N LEU A 122 11.53 5.99 -2.51
CA LEU A 122 10.58 6.33 -3.57
C LEU A 122 9.15 6.48 -3.03
N GLY A 123 8.74 5.63 -2.11
CA GLY A 123 7.47 5.79 -1.40
C GLY A 123 7.40 7.09 -0.59
N ASP A 124 8.47 7.45 0.10
CA ASP A 124 8.53 8.69 0.89
C ASP A 124 8.50 9.95 0.03
N SER A 125 8.94 9.88 -1.22
CA SER A 125 8.98 11.02 -2.13
C SER A 125 7.60 11.66 -2.42
N ILE A 126 6.52 10.91 -2.21
CA ILE A 126 5.13 11.35 -2.40
C ILE A 126 4.36 11.55 -1.08
N ARG A 127 5.03 11.40 0.07
CA ARG A 127 4.40 11.45 1.40
C ARG A 127 3.71 12.77 1.70
N THR A 128 4.23 13.88 1.18
CA THR A 128 3.69 15.22 1.43
C THR A 128 2.61 15.66 0.44
N GLU A 129 2.28 14.81 -0.53
CA GLU A 129 1.20 15.11 -1.47
C GLU A 129 -0.16 15.00 -0.77
N PRO A 130 -1.08 15.95 -1.01
CA PRO A 130 -2.36 16.00 -0.30
C PRO A 130 -3.44 15.07 -0.88
N PHE A 131 -3.07 14.17 -1.78
CA PHE A 131 -4.01 13.29 -2.48
C PHE A 131 -4.06 11.90 -1.84
N LEU A 132 -5.25 11.40 -1.55
CA LEU A 132 -5.46 10.05 -1.04
C LEU A 132 -4.80 9.00 -1.94
N ILE A 133 -4.92 9.16 -3.27
CA ILE A 133 -4.31 8.23 -4.23
C ILE A 133 -2.78 8.17 -4.12
N SER A 134 -2.10 9.27 -3.84
CA SER A 134 -0.64 9.30 -3.62
C SER A 134 -0.25 8.44 -2.41
N HIS A 135 -0.99 8.56 -1.32
CA HIS A 135 -0.75 7.73 -0.13
C HIS A 135 -1.09 6.25 -0.35
N LEU A 136 -2.14 5.93 -1.12
CA LEU A 136 -2.44 4.54 -1.51
C LEU A 136 -1.34 3.93 -2.38
N VAL A 137 -0.73 4.73 -3.26
CA VAL A 137 0.44 4.29 -4.06
C VAL A 137 1.67 4.12 -3.14
N ARG A 138 1.87 5.00 -2.16
CA ARG A 138 2.92 4.86 -1.16
C ARG A 138 2.79 3.53 -0.39
N ILE A 139 1.61 3.21 0.11
CA ILE A 139 1.33 1.92 0.76
C ILE A 139 1.64 0.75 -0.20
N ALA A 140 1.26 0.85 -1.46
CA ALA A 140 1.55 -0.19 -2.44
C ALA A 140 3.07 -0.35 -2.67
N ILE A 141 3.85 0.74 -2.67
CA ILE A 141 5.32 0.69 -2.77
C ILE A 141 5.93 0.05 -1.53
N VAL A 142 5.45 0.39 -0.32
CA VAL A 142 5.88 -0.25 0.93
C VAL A 142 5.64 -1.76 0.86
N ASN A 143 4.46 -2.20 0.47
CA ASN A 143 4.15 -3.63 0.32
C ASN A 143 5.03 -4.33 -0.74
N ILE A 144 5.38 -3.64 -1.83
CA ILE A 144 6.34 -4.13 -2.83
C ILE A 144 7.73 -4.32 -2.19
N ALA A 145 8.17 -3.37 -1.35
CA ALA A 145 9.47 -3.42 -0.68
C ALA A 145 9.52 -4.51 0.42
N LEU A 146 8.39 -4.85 1.05
CA LEU A 146 8.32 -5.92 2.05
C LEU A 146 8.52 -7.32 1.43
N GLN A 147 8.25 -7.52 0.14
CA GLN A 147 8.43 -8.84 -0.49
C GLN A 147 9.88 -9.34 -0.46
N PRO A 148 10.92 -8.62 -0.93
CA PRO A 148 12.30 -9.08 -0.81
C PRO A 148 12.75 -9.20 0.65
N VAL A 149 12.22 -8.40 1.59
CA VAL A 149 12.47 -8.60 3.02
C VAL A 149 11.98 -9.97 3.45
N TRP A 150 10.75 -10.33 3.10
CA TRP A 150 10.16 -11.63 3.41
C TRP A 150 10.94 -12.79 2.76
N GLU A 151 11.27 -12.71 1.45
CA GLU A 151 12.03 -13.75 0.74
C GLU A 151 13.38 -14.01 1.41
N GLY A 152 14.09 -12.93 1.77
CA GLY A 152 15.39 -13.05 2.44
C GLY A 152 15.30 -13.58 3.88
N LEU A 153 14.19 -13.32 4.60
CA LEU A 153 13.95 -13.91 5.93
C LEU A 153 13.67 -15.41 5.83
N VAL A 154 12.81 -15.82 4.92
CA VAL A 154 12.43 -17.24 4.73
C VAL A 154 13.62 -18.09 4.31
N GLU A 155 14.57 -17.54 3.57
CA GLU A 155 15.76 -18.24 3.08
C GLU A 155 17.02 -17.92 3.87
N HIS A 156 16.92 -17.22 5.02
CA HIS A 156 18.05 -16.84 5.88
C HIS A 156 19.19 -16.16 5.11
N LYS A 157 18.84 -15.26 4.16
CA LYS A 157 19.81 -14.56 3.30
C LYS A 157 20.30 -13.23 3.86
N TRP A 158 19.65 -12.70 4.89
CA TRP A 158 20.04 -11.46 5.53
C TRP A 158 21.04 -11.69 6.67
N SER A 159 22.06 -10.87 6.76
CA SER A 159 22.92 -10.79 7.95
C SER A 159 22.25 -10.00 9.08
N ASP A 160 22.70 -10.19 10.33
CA ASP A 160 22.17 -9.43 11.48
C ASP A 160 22.29 -7.91 11.28
N ALA A 161 23.41 -7.43 10.73
CA ALA A 161 23.62 -6.02 10.45
C ALA A 161 22.61 -5.47 9.43
N GLN A 162 22.35 -6.20 8.34
CA GLN A 162 21.35 -5.84 7.33
C GLN A 162 19.93 -5.85 7.91
N LEU A 163 19.60 -6.82 8.74
CA LEU A 163 18.32 -6.90 9.45
C LEU A 163 18.13 -5.74 10.42
N ALA A 164 19.17 -5.35 11.16
CA ALA A 164 19.11 -4.20 12.04
C ALA A 164 18.86 -2.91 11.26
N GLU A 165 19.48 -2.73 10.10
CA GLU A 165 19.27 -1.59 9.23
C GLU A 165 17.86 -1.59 8.63
N LEU A 166 17.37 -2.72 8.12
CA LEU A 166 15.99 -2.87 7.63
C LEU A 166 14.97 -2.50 8.70
N ASN A 167 15.14 -3.01 9.94
CA ASN A 167 14.23 -2.65 11.03
C ASN A 167 14.27 -1.15 11.32
N SER A 168 15.45 -0.51 11.26
CA SER A 168 15.58 0.93 11.45
C SER A 168 14.87 1.74 10.36
N GLU A 169 14.93 1.30 9.10
CA GLU A 169 14.22 1.97 8.00
C GLU A 169 12.71 1.79 8.12
N LEU A 170 12.24 0.57 8.40
CA LEU A 170 10.80 0.29 8.57
C LEU A 170 10.20 1.01 9.79
N ALA A 171 10.99 1.21 10.86
CA ALA A 171 10.54 1.93 12.05
C ALA A 171 10.25 3.43 11.81
N LYS A 172 10.68 4.00 10.69
CA LYS A 172 10.38 5.38 10.29
C LYS A 172 9.00 5.53 9.66
N LEU A 173 8.36 4.41 9.27
CA LEU A 173 7.08 4.41 8.62
C LEU A 173 5.96 4.52 9.65
N ASP A 174 5.14 5.57 9.51
CA ASP A 174 3.90 5.76 10.25
C ASP A 174 2.79 6.07 9.24
N LEU A 175 2.14 5.02 8.76
CA LEU A 175 1.08 5.12 7.78
C LEU A 175 -0.23 5.61 8.39
N LEU A 176 -0.42 5.49 9.72
CA LEU A 176 -1.59 6.03 10.39
C LEU A 176 -1.51 7.55 10.52
N ALA A 177 -0.32 8.10 10.78
CA ALA A 177 -0.12 9.56 10.71
C ALA A 177 -0.36 10.10 9.29
N ASP A 178 0.12 9.38 8.26
CA ASP A 178 -0.12 9.74 6.86
C ASP A 178 -1.60 9.68 6.47
N TYR A 179 -2.39 8.79 7.09
CA TYR A 179 -3.84 8.69 6.88
C TYR A 179 -4.56 10.02 7.13
N HIS A 180 -4.27 10.68 8.23
CA HIS A 180 -4.91 11.96 8.56
C HIS A 180 -4.59 13.05 7.53
N ALA A 181 -3.35 13.10 7.03
CA ALA A 181 -2.96 14.03 5.99
C ALA A 181 -3.68 13.72 4.66
N ALA A 182 -3.74 12.45 4.28
CA ALA A 182 -4.41 11.97 3.08
C ALA A 182 -5.91 12.30 3.08
N MET A 183 -6.61 12.03 4.19
CA MET A 183 -8.05 12.24 4.31
C MET A 183 -8.42 13.73 4.31
N ARG A 184 -7.61 14.57 4.98
CA ARG A 184 -7.81 16.02 4.95
C ARG A 184 -7.54 16.59 3.56
N GLY A 185 -6.52 16.10 2.89
CA GLY A 185 -6.21 16.51 1.53
C GLY A 185 -7.32 16.11 0.55
N GLU A 186 -7.83 14.89 0.64
CA GLU A 186 -8.96 14.42 -0.17
C GLU A 186 -10.19 15.30 0.01
N LEU A 187 -10.57 15.61 1.27
CA LEU A 187 -11.68 16.51 1.57
C LEU A 187 -11.50 17.89 0.94
N MET A 188 -10.33 18.48 1.10
CA MET A 188 -10.11 19.89 0.69
C MET A 188 -9.90 20.03 -0.81
N PHE A 189 -9.10 19.15 -1.42
CA PHE A 189 -8.76 19.26 -2.84
C PHE A 189 -9.80 18.60 -3.74
N CYS A 190 -10.19 17.37 -3.44
CA CYS A 190 -11.09 16.63 -4.33
C CYS A 190 -12.55 16.96 -4.04
N GLU A 191 -13.03 16.78 -2.79
CA GLU A 191 -14.46 16.91 -2.51
C GLU A 191 -14.93 18.37 -2.52
N ILE A 192 -14.36 19.21 -1.66
CA ILE A 192 -14.76 20.62 -1.58
C ILE A 192 -14.31 21.40 -2.82
N GLY A 193 -13.09 21.15 -3.30
CA GLY A 193 -12.55 21.81 -4.47
C GLY A 193 -13.40 21.59 -5.73
N ASP A 194 -13.85 20.36 -5.96
CA ASP A 194 -14.71 20.03 -7.12
C ASP A 194 -16.11 20.65 -6.98
N ILE A 195 -16.70 20.68 -5.78
CA ILE A 195 -17.98 21.33 -5.53
C ILE A 195 -17.88 22.84 -5.78
N GLU A 196 -16.82 23.49 -5.28
CA GLU A 196 -16.54 24.89 -5.51
C GLU A 196 -16.27 25.22 -6.99
N TYR A 197 -15.60 24.33 -7.72
CA TYR A 197 -15.42 24.46 -9.16
C TYR A 197 -16.77 24.43 -9.88
N LEU A 198 -17.65 23.47 -9.57
CA LEU A 198 -19.00 23.40 -10.15
C LEU A 198 -19.85 24.63 -9.83
N ARG A 199 -19.68 25.23 -8.64
CA ARG A 199 -20.36 26.46 -8.25
C ARG A 199 -19.92 27.65 -9.09
N ARG A 200 -18.64 27.74 -9.44
CA ARG A 200 -18.06 28.84 -10.25
C ARG A 200 -18.32 28.67 -11.74
N TYR A 201 -18.31 27.40 -12.22
CA TYR A 201 -18.40 27.05 -13.63
C TYR A 201 -19.53 26.04 -13.90
N PRO A 202 -20.79 26.44 -13.68
CA PRO A 202 -21.92 25.51 -13.80
C PRO A 202 -22.08 24.90 -15.19
N GLU A 203 -21.57 25.53 -16.24
CA GLU A 203 -21.56 25.02 -17.61
C GLU A 203 -20.65 23.80 -17.83
N GLN A 204 -19.70 23.55 -16.94
CA GLN A 204 -18.75 22.43 -17.02
C GLN A 204 -19.28 21.12 -16.37
N THR A 205 -20.39 21.17 -15.67
CA THR A 205 -20.96 20.03 -14.96
C THR A 205 -21.18 18.78 -15.83
N PRO A 206 -21.65 18.88 -17.09
CA PRO A 206 -21.83 17.69 -17.93
C PRO A 206 -20.54 16.89 -18.17
N ALA A 207 -19.38 17.55 -18.17
CA ALA A 207 -18.09 16.90 -18.39
C ALA A 207 -17.64 16.02 -17.20
N LEU A 208 -18.02 16.37 -15.98
CA LEU A 208 -17.68 15.63 -14.76
C LEU A 208 -18.64 14.48 -14.44
N THR A 209 -19.89 14.56 -14.92
CA THR A 209 -20.92 13.55 -14.62
C THR A 209 -21.12 12.52 -15.75
N SER A 210 -20.48 12.69 -16.90
CA SER A 210 -20.64 11.79 -18.04
C SER A 210 -19.57 10.70 -18.03
N ASP A 211 -19.85 9.60 -17.39
CA ASP A 211 -19.22 8.30 -17.70
C ASP A 211 -19.70 7.87 -19.11
N GLY A 212 -19.05 8.32 -20.18
CA GLY A 212 -19.06 7.76 -21.52
C GLY A 212 -20.36 7.29 -22.19
N ALA A 213 -21.51 7.38 -21.52
CA ALA A 213 -22.81 6.97 -22.04
C ALA A 213 -23.44 8.13 -22.81
N VAL A 214 -23.38 8.02 -24.11
CA VAL A 214 -24.15 8.90 -25.03
C VAL A 214 -25.63 8.52 -24.92
N ASP A 215 -26.34 9.14 -23.99
CA ASP A 215 -27.81 9.04 -23.94
C ASP A 215 -28.43 10.16 -24.80
N SER A 216 -29.30 9.76 -25.70
CA SER A 216 -29.96 10.61 -26.70
C SER A 216 -31.21 11.34 -26.20
N SER A 217 -31.37 11.50 -24.88
CA SER A 217 -32.48 12.22 -24.27
C SER A 217 -32.39 13.74 -24.50
N PRO A 218 -33.50 14.48 -24.64
CA PRO A 218 -33.47 15.93 -24.84
C PRO A 218 -32.87 16.62 -23.60
N ARG A 219 -31.65 17.10 -23.76
CA ARG A 219 -30.88 17.74 -22.69
C ARG A 219 -31.36 19.17 -22.50
N ILE A 220 -31.89 19.48 -21.32
CA ILE A 220 -31.93 20.86 -20.83
C ILE A 220 -30.45 21.29 -20.80
N PRO A 221 -30.05 22.41 -21.43
CA PRO A 221 -28.66 22.86 -21.37
C PRO A 221 -28.24 22.94 -19.93
N GLY A 222 -27.19 22.18 -19.52
CA GLY A 222 -26.71 22.11 -18.15
C GLY A 222 -26.50 23.49 -17.53
N ARG A 223 -26.08 24.45 -18.36
CA ARG A 223 -25.92 25.87 -18.00
C ARG A 223 -27.18 26.51 -17.42
N ILE A 224 -28.39 26.17 -17.93
CA ILE A 224 -29.66 26.73 -17.42
C ILE A 224 -30.04 26.04 -16.10
N LEU A 225 -29.83 24.72 -16.01
CA LEU A 225 -30.19 23.95 -14.82
C LEU A 225 -29.27 24.30 -13.65
N TRP A 226 -27.96 24.30 -13.86
CA TRP A 226 -26.97 24.55 -12.83
C TRP A 226 -26.84 26.04 -12.45
N GLY A 227 -27.01 26.96 -13.40
CA GLY A 227 -27.02 28.39 -13.15
C GLY A 227 -28.23 28.87 -12.33
N ALA A 228 -29.30 28.08 -12.26
CA ALA A 228 -30.50 28.37 -11.45
C ALA A 228 -30.38 27.81 -10.00
N ILE A 229 -29.35 27.04 -9.70
CA ILE A 229 -29.16 26.44 -8.36
C ILE A 229 -28.69 27.52 -7.38
N PRO A 230 -29.37 27.69 -6.26
CA PRO A 230 -28.93 28.64 -5.22
C PRO A 230 -27.56 28.25 -4.64
N ASN A 231 -26.70 29.21 -4.32
CA ASN A 231 -25.39 28.96 -3.69
C ASN A 231 -25.50 28.10 -2.42
N GLY A 232 -26.57 28.22 -1.65
CA GLY A 232 -26.82 27.41 -0.47
C GLY A 232 -26.86 25.89 -0.74
N TRP A 233 -27.18 25.49 -1.98
CA TRP A 233 -27.15 24.08 -2.38
C TRP A 233 -25.71 23.53 -2.40
N PHE A 234 -24.76 24.28 -2.94
CA PHE A 234 -23.35 23.88 -2.98
C PHE A 234 -22.79 23.75 -1.56
N TYR A 235 -23.03 24.75 -0.71
CA TYR A 235 -22.60 24.72 0.70
C TYR A 235 -23.24 23.57 1.49
N GLN A 236 -24.47 23.17 1.17
CA GLN A 236 -25.07 21.99 1.79
C GLN A 236 -24.37 20.68 1.35
N ASN A 237 -23.97 20.57 0.08
CA ASN A 237 -23.21 19.41 -0.39
C ASN A 237 -21.80 19.36 0.21
N GLU A 238 -21.10 20.50 0.31
CA GLU A 238 -19.82 20.58 1.01
C GLU A 238 -19.94 20.12 2.47
N LEU A 239 -20.95 20.63 3.18
CA LEU A 239 -21.19 20.25 4.58
C LEU A 239 -21.50 18.74 4.71
N ARG A 240 -22.22 18.18 3.75
CA ARG A 240 -22.56 16.74 3.73
C ARG A 240 -21.35 15.85 3.42
N CYS A 241 -20.37 16.32 2.67
CA CYS A 241 -19.08 15.65 2.50
C CYS A 241 -18.20 15.85 3.75
N ALA A 242 -18.06 17.09 4.22
CA ALA A 242 -17.15 17.43 5.32
C ALA A 242 -17.54 16.77 6.65
N ARG A 243 -18.84 16.75 7.00
CA ARG A 243 -19.30 16.26 8.29
C ARG A 243 -18.98 14.78 8.50
N PRO A 244 -19.33 13.82 7.62
CA PRO A 244 -18.94 12.42 7.76
C PRO A 244 -17.43 12.21 7.79
N MET A 245 -16.67 12.95 6.99
CA MET A 245 -15.22 12.91 6.99
C MET A 245 -14.64 13.30 8.35
N LEU A 246 -15.10 14.41 8.93
CA LEU A 246 -14.58 14.95 10.18
C LEU A 246 -15.10 14.20 11.42
N GLU A 247 -16.37 13.81 11.42
CA GLU A 247 -17.02 13.19 12.58
C GLU A 247 -16.79 11.67 12.66
N TYR A 248 -16.64 10.99 11.50
CA TYR A 248 -16.56 9.53 11.47
C TYR A 248 -15.22 9.02 10.92
N TYR A 249 -14.82 9.41 9.71
CA TYR A 249 -13.64 8.80 9.09
C TYR A 249 -12.31 9.27 9.70
N LEU A 250 -12.10 10.55 9.96
CA LEU A 250 -10.84 11.03 10.56
C LEU A 250 -10.55 10.42 11.93
N PRO A 251 -11.52 10.29 12.87
CA PRO A 251 -11.24 9.74 14.21
C PRO A 251 -11.02 8.23 14.25
N VAL A 252 -11.27 7.51 13.15
CA VAL A 252 -11.13 6.04 13.10
C VAL A 252 -9.69 5.58 13.35
N ALA A 253 -8.71 6.32 12.84
CA ALA A 253 -7.31 6.06 13.10
C ALA A 253 -6.83 6.92 14.26
N ASP A 254 -6.57 6.28 15.38
CA ASP A 254 -5.99 6.88 16.58
C ASP A 254 -4.47 6.77 16.50
N VAL A 255 -3.82 7.87 16.10
CA VAL A 255 -2.36 7.92 15.92
C VAL A 255 -1.65 7.79 17.27
N ASP A 256 -2.18 8.40 18.33
CA ASP A 256 -1.56 8.37 19.66
C ASP A 256 -1.59 6.97 20.28
N GLN A 257 -2.69 6.25 20.08
CA GLN A 257 -2.83 4.86 20.52
C GLN A 257 -2.32 3.85 19.47
N HIS A 258 -1.92 4.31 18.30
CA HIS A 258 -1.52 3.46 17.16
C HIS A 258 -2.56 2.37 16.84
N MET A 259 -3.83 2.78 16.69
CA MET A 259 -4.96 1.87 16.52
C MET A 259 -5.91 2.33 15.42
N VAL A 260 -6.58 1.36 14.80
CA VAL A 260 -7.71 1.57 13.89
C VAL A 260 -8.88 0.71 14.36
N ARG A 261 -10.08 1.30 14.43
CA ARG A 261 -11.27 0.60 14.94
C ARG A 261 -12.22 0.20 13.80
N PRO A 262 -12.27 -1.07 13.38
CA PRO A 262 -13.14 -1.53 12.30
C PRO A 262 -14.61 -1.24 12.52
N GLY A 263 -15.10 -1.42 13.77
CA GLY A 263 -16.49 -1.11 14.14
C GLY A 263 -16.86 0.35 13.92
N ASP A 264 -15.92 1.30 14.06
CA ASP A 264 -16.17 2.72 13.79
C ASP A 264 -16.27 2.98 12.28
N VAL A 265 -15.42 2.31 11.47
CA VAL A 265 -15.51 2.38 10.00
C VAL A 265 -16.86 1.84 9.53
N GLN A 266 -17.31 0.71 10.06
CA GLN A 266 -18.61 0.15 9.71
C GLN A 266 -19.77 1.09 10.07
N ARG A 267 -19.67 1.81 11.19
CA ARG A 267 -20.65 2.84 11.58
C ARG A 267 -20.61 4.02 10.62
N ALA A 268 -19.42 4.47 10.23
CA ALA A 268 -19.24 5.53 9.24
C ALA A 268 -19.85 5.15 7.89
N ASP A 269 -19.47 3.97 7.36
CA ASP A 269 -20.00 3.46 6.08
C ASP A 269 -21.54 3.33 6.13
N SER A 270 -22.09 2.86 7.26
CA SER A 270 -23.54 2.72 7.45
C SER A 270 -24.24 4.09 7.52
N ALA A 271 -23.64 5.07 8.19
CA ALA A 271 -24.17 6.42 8.28
C ALA A 271 -24.22 7.09 6.90
N VAL A 272 -23.14 6.99 6.12
CA VAL A 272 -23.07 7.48 4.74
C VAL A 272 -24.08 6.75 3.86
N ALA A 273 -24.12 5.41 3.90
CA ALA A 273 -25.08 4.63 3.10
C ALA A 273 -26.54 5.01 3.38
N ASN A 274 -26.87 5.27 4.66
CA ASN A 274 -28.21 5.74 5.02
C ASN A 274 -28.46 7.17 4.55
N GLY A 275 -27.49 8.06 4.64
CA GLY A 275 -27.57 9.44 4.13
C GLY A 275 -27.83 9.53 2.63
N VAL A 276 -27.28 8.58 1.86
CA VAL A 276 -27.39 8.54 0.39
C VAL A 276 -28.45 7.58 -0.15
N LYS A 277 -29.20 6.88 0.74
CA LYS A 277 -30.20 5.87 0.37
C LYS A 277 -31.26 6.41 -0.60
N HIS A 278 -31.71 7.63 -0.38
CA HIS A 278 -32.65 8.31 -1.26
C HIS A 278 -31.94 9.46 -1.97
N LEU A 279 -31.80 9.35 -3.30
CA LEU A 279 -31.23 10.42 -4.10
C LEU A 279 -32.06 11.70 -3.95
N ASN A 280 -31.42 12.76 -3.52
CA ASN A 280 -31.96 14.10 -3.51
C ASN A 280 -30.87 15.09 -3.95
N LEU A 281 -31.27 16.31 -4.28
CA LEU A 281 -30.34 17.32 -4.76
C LEU A 281 -29.27 17.68 -3.73
N TYR A 282 -29.51 17.43 -2.45
CA TYR A 282 -28.62 17.85 -1.34
C TYR A 282 -27.60 16.79 -0.93
N ASN A 283 -27.62 15.57 -1.49
CA ASN A 283 -26.68 14.49 -1.18
C ASN A 283 -25.92 13.94 -2.41
N LEU A 284 -25.93 14.67 -3.50
CA LEU A 284 -25.31 14.22 -4.74
C LEU A 284 -23.80 14.04 -4.60
N ALA A 285 -23.11 15.01 -4.02
CA ALA A 285 -21.66 14.95 -3.80
C ALA A 285 -21.29 13.88 -2.77
N GLU A 286 -22.02 13.79 -1.65
CA GLU A 286 -21.85 12.74 -0.63
C GLU A 286 -21.90 11.34 -1.26
N ARG A 287 -22.83 11.12 -2.20
CA ARG A 287 -22.98 9.86 -2.89
C ARG A 287 -21.83 9.53 -3.85
N LEU A 288 -21.21 10.55 -4.45
CA LEU A 288 -20.12 10.37 -5.41
C LEU A 288 -18.77 10.10 -4.72
N PHE A 289 -18.48 10.80 -3.64
CA PHE A 289 -17.14 10.83 -3.06
C PHE A 289 -16.96 9.87 -1.87
N LEU A 290 -17.93 9.77 -0.96
CA LEU A 290 -17.72 9.08 0.32
C LEU A 290 -17.72 7.54 0.30
N PRO A 291 -18.42 6.81 -0.61
CA PRO A 291 -18.53 5.34 -0.51
C PRO A 291 -17.22 4.57 -0.59
N VAL A 292 -16.14 5.20 -1.07
CA VAL A 292 -14.82 4.55 -1.24
C VAL A 292 -13.90 4.69 -0.03
N LEU A 293 -14.24 5.57 0.94
CA LEU A 293 -13.34 5.93 2.04
C LEU A 293 -13.09 4.79 3.02
N GLY A 294 -14.09 4.01 3.36
CA GLY A 294 -13.92 2.85 4.25
C GLY A 294 -12.90 1.84 3.72
N ASN A 295 -12.84 1.64 2.39
CA ASN A 295 -11.82 0.79 1.79
C ASN A 295 -10.41 1.41 1.84
N ALA A 296 -10.29 2.73 1.83
CA ALA A 296 -9.01 3.39 2.02
C ALA A 296 -8.50 3.17 3.45
N VAL A 297 -9.34 3.37 4.48
CA VAL A 297 -8.99 3.09 5.89
C VAL A 297 -8.40 1.70 6.05
N LYS A 298 -9.07 0.67 5.51
CA LYS A 298 -8.60 -0.73 5.57
C LYS A 298 -7.21 -0.92 4.98
N LYS A 299 -6.93 -0.24 3.86
CA LYS A 299 -5.61 -0.33 3.22
C LYS A 299 -4.51 0.32 4.05
N PHE A 300 -4.80 1.44 4.73
CA PHE A 300 -3.86 2.06 5.65
C PHE A 300 -3.59 1.14 6.84
N ALA A 301 -4.63 0.59 7.45
CA ALA A 301 -4.51 -0.35 8.55
C ALA A 301 -3.69 -1.59 8.13
N PHE A 302 -4.06 -2.25 7.05
CA PHE A 302 -3.33 -3.42 6.55
C PHE A 302 -1.87 -3.10 6.18
N GLY A 303 -1.62 -1.92 5.61
CA GLY A 303 -0.27 -1.46 5.29
C GLY A 303 0.59 -1.26 6.54
N GLN A 304 0.06 -0.59 7.57
CA GLN A 304 0.77 -0.38 8.84
C GLN A 304 1.02 -1.71 9.55
N GLU A 305 0.00 -2.56 9.68
CA GLU A 305 0.16 -3.87 10.32
C GLU A 305 1.20 -4.73 9.60
N SER A 306 1.24 -4.68 8.26
CA SER A 306 2.25 -5.40 7.47
C SER A 306 3.68 -4.93 7.79
N VAL A 307 3.87 -3.63 8.04
CA VAL A 307 5.15 -3.06 8.48
C VAL A 307 5.50 -3.55 9.89
N ASP A 308 4.56 -3.54 10.82
CA ASP A 308 4.79 -3.94 12.20
C ASP A 308 5.08 -5.45 12.32
N LEU A 309 4.33 -6.29 11.59
CA LEU A 309 4.62 -7.72 11.46
C LEU A 309 6.00 -7.99 10.86
N ALA A 310 6.39 -7.24 9.82
CA ALA A 310 7.73 -7.36 9.21
C ALA A 310 8.84 -7.01 10.20
N ARG A 311 8.67 -5.96 11.00
CA ARG A 311 9.64 -5.55 12.03
C ARG A 311 9.81 -6.62 13.12
N ILE A 312 8.72 -7.23 13.56
CA ILE A 312 8.78 -8.34 14.53
C ILE A 312 9.45 -9.55 13.88
N ALA A 313 9.11 -9.90 12.64
CA ALA A 313 9.75 -11.02 11.92
C ALA A 313 11.25 -10.81 11.75
N ILE A 314 11.70 -9.59 11.46
CA ILE A 314 13.11 -9.23 11.43
C ILE A 314 13.77 -9.43 12.82
N ALA A 315 13.11 -9.02 13.90
CA ALA A 315 13.64 -9.22 15.25
C ALA A 315 13.69 -10.70 15.64
N LEU A 316 12.71 -11.50 15.23
CA LEU A 316 12.68 -12.96 15.39
C LEU A 316 13.87 -13.63 14.67
N GLU A 317 14.15 -13.24 13.43
CA GLU A 317 15.29 -13.77 12.69
C GLU A 317 16.63 -13.38 13.34
N ARG A 318 16.76 -12.13 13.80
CA ARG A 318 17.93 -11.68 14.54
C ARG A 318 18.15 -12.47 15.86
N TYR A 319 17.06 -12.78 16.55
CA TYR A 319 17.11 -13.65 17.73
C TYR A 319 17.56 -15.06 17.33
N HIS A 320 17.02 -15.61 16.25
CA HIS A 320 17.40 -16.91 15.72
C HIS A 320 18.88 -16.98 15.34
N LEU A 321 19.40 -15.97 14.65
CA LEU A 321 20.83 -15.87 14.31
C LEU A 321 21.74 -15.85 15.55
N ALA A 322 21.28 -15.27 16.65
CA ALA A 322 22.05 -15.18 17.90
C ALA A 322 21.96 -16.45 18.77
N HIS A 323 20.84 -17.18 18.75
CA HIS A 323 20.56 -18.27 19.69
C HIS A 323 20.39 -19.64 19.02
N GLY A 324 20.26 -19.70 17.69
CA GLY A 324 20.04 -20.93 16.92
C GLY A 324 18.58 -21.41 16.89
N GLU A 325 17.66 -20.68 17.55
CA GLU A 325 16.23 -21.00 17.59
C GLU A 325 15.41 -19.71 17.76
N HIS A 326 14.13 -19.77 17.42
CA HIS A 326 13.19 -18.68 17.70
C HIS A 326 12.78 -18.66 19.19
N PRO A 327 12.45 -17.48 19.79
CA PRO A 327 12.06 -17.39 21.19
C PRO A 327 10.70 -18.06 21.46
N GLU A 328 10.42 -18.42 22.70
CA GLU A 328 9.12 -18.95 23.10
C GLU A 328 8.02 -17.88 23.09
N THR A 329 8.36 -16.63 23.41
CA THR A 329 7.46 -15.49 23.43
C THR A 329 8.09 -14.26 22.78
N LEU A 330 7.28 -13.33 22.30
CA LEU A 330 7.75 -12.08 21.72
C LEU A 330 8.51 -11.20 22.72
N ASP A 331 8.20 -11.29 24.01
CA ASP A 331 8.84 -10.48 25.06
C ASP A 331 10.39 -10.63 25.09
N ALA A 332 10.89 -11.80 24.67
CA ALA A 332 12.32 -12.05 24.57
C ALA A 332 13.03 -11.18 23.51
N LEU A 333 12.29 -10.53 22.63
CA LEU A 333 12.87 -9.65 21.61
C LEU A 333 13.26 -8.27 22.16
N ALA A 334 12.57 -7.82 23.22
CA ALA A 334 12.83 -6.51 23.80
C ALA A 334 13.77 -6.61 25.01
N PRO A 335 14.68 -5.64 25.23
CA PRO A 335 14.98 -4.49 24.35
C PRO A 335 16.07 -4.76 23.32
N GLN A 336 16.67 -5.97 23.30
CA GLN A 336 17.90 -6.26 22.58
C GLN A 336 17.74 -6.21 21.05
N PHE A 337 16.68 -6.81 20.51
CA PHE A 337 16.46 -6.94 19.07
C PHE A 337 15.49 -5.90 18.53
N MET A 338 14.61 -5.38 19.38
CA MET A 338 13.77 -4.23 19.09
C MET A 338 13.46 -3.45 20.38
N LYS A 339 13.32 -2.14 20.26
CA LYS A 339 13.11 -1.25 21.41
C LYS A 339 11.80 -1.50 22.13
N GLN A 340 10.74 -1.70 21.36
CA GLN A 340 9.38 -1.94 21.81
C GLN A 340 8.67 -2.84 20.81
N ILE A 341 7.94 -3.82 21.28
CA ILE A 341 7.15 -4.72 20.46
C ILE A 341 5.86 -4.01 20.09
N PRO A 342 5.53 -3.87 18.78
CA PRO A 342 4.24 -3.37 18.36
C PRO A 342 3.09 -4.25 18.87
N HIS A 343 1.96 -3.63 19.14
CA HIS A 343 0.70 -4.33 19.39
C HIS A 343 -0.13 -4.40 18.11
N ASP A 344 -1.13 -5.25 18.10
CA ASP A 344 -2.12 -5.36 17.04
C ASP A 344 -2.90 -4.04 16.92
N ILE A 345 -2.80 -3.37 15.77
CA ILE A 345 -3.43 -2.06 15.55
C ILE A 345 -4.97 -2.13 15.51
N ILE A 346 -5.54 -3.32 15.40
CA ILE A 346 -6.99 -3.53 15.32
C ILE A 346 -7.62 -3.55 16.72
N ASN A 347 -7.03 -4.31 17.64
CA ASN A 347 -7.62 -4.51 18.98
C ASN A 347 -6.75 -3.99 20.13
N GLY A 348 -5.53 -3.49 19.86
CA GLY A 348 -4.60 -2.98 20.86
C GLY A 348 -4.00 -4.05 21.77
N GLN A 349 -4.19 -5.33 21.47
CA GLN A 349 -3.65 -6.44 22.24
C GLN A 349 -2.27 -6.85 21.67
N PRO A 350 -1.46 -7.64 22.41
CA PRO A 350 -0.27 -8.24 21.84
C PRO A 350 -0.60 -9.04 20.58
N LEU A 351 0.26 -8.94 19.56
CA LEU A 351 0.17 -9.76 18.36
C LEU A 351 0.28 -11.25 18.68
N HIS A 352 -0.45 -12.06 17.96
CA HIS A 352 -0.45 -13.51 18.15
C HIS A 352 0.84 -14.11 17.57
N TYR A 353 1.54 -14.86 18.41
CA TYR A 353 2.78 -15.55 18.05
C TYR A 353 2.80 -16.95 18.61
N ARG A 354 3.27 -17.91 17.80
CA ARG A 354 3.55 -19.27 18.25
C ARG A 354 4.66 -19.90 17.44
N ARG A 355 5.55 -20.64 18.09
CA ARG A 355 6.48 -21.55 17.41
C ARG A 355 5.71 -22.75 16.88
N THR A 356 6.16 -23.28 15.75
CA THR A 356 5.68 -24.53 15.16
C THR A 356 6.61 -25.69 15.44
N ALA A 357 6.13 -26.92 15.35
CA ALA A 357 6.91 -28.12 15.68
C ALA A 357 8.16 -28.33 14.80
N ASP A 358 8.18 -27.71 13.63
CA ASP A 358 9.31 -27.71 12.69
C ASP A 358 10.33 -26.59 12.95
N GLY A 359 10.21 -25.89 14.09
CA GLY A 359 11.11 -24.80 14.49
C GLY A 359 10.84 -23.46 13.82
N GLN A 360 9.77 -23.37 13.02
CA GLN A 360 9.32 -22.13 12.43
C GLN A 360 8.35 -21.37 13.36
N PHE A 361 7.72 -20.30 12.88
CA PHE A 361 6.71 -19.55 13.64
C PHE A 361 5.53 -19.11 12.78
N VAL A 362 4.43 -18.79 13.45
CA VAL A 362 3.30 -18.06 12.89
C VAL A 362 3.14 -16.80 13.72
N LEU A 363 3.06 -15.65 13.04
CA LEU A 363 2.88 -14.32 13.64
C LEU A 363 1.72 -13.64 12.91
N TYR A 364 0.73 -13.11 13.65
CA TYR A 364 -0.46 -12.54 13.01
C TYR A 364 -1.20 -11.54 13.90
N SER A 365 -1.94 -10.66 13.24
CA SER A 365 -3.01 -9.82 13.76
C SER A 365 -4.35 -10.49 13.52
N VAL A 366 -5.34 -10.25 14.38
CA VAL A 366 -6.73 -10.74 14.20
C VAL A 366 -7.39 -10.18 12.92
N GLY A 367 -6.80 -9.19 12.28
CA GLY A 367 -7.30 -8.64 11.03
C GLY A 367 -8.61 -7.87 11.17
N TRP A 368 -9.18 -7.52 10.00
CA TRP A 368 -10.33 -6.60 9.94
C TRP A 368 -11.63 -7.16 10.53
N ASN A 369 -11.79 -8.46 10.58
CA ASN A 369 -12.98 -9.10 11.15
C ASN A 369 -12.97 -9.15 12.69
N GLU A 370 -11.89 -8.68 13.33
CA GLU A 370 -11.72 -8.63 14.79
C GLU A 370 -11.84 -10.02 15.48
N THR A 371 -11.62 -11.10 14.70
CA THR A 371 -11.77 -12.48 15.18
C THR A 371 -10.43 -13.20 15.04
N ASP A 372 -9.98 -13.87 16.10
CA ASP A 372 -8.82 -14.76 16.05
C ASP A 372 -9.19 -16.06 15.32
N ASP A 373 -8.80 -16.16 14.06
CA ASP A 373 -9.00 -17.35 13.22
C ASP A 373 -7.83 -18.35 13.31
N GLY A 374 -6.91 -18.17 14.27
CA GLY A 374 -5.78 -19.07 14.54
C GLY A 374 -4.62 -18.98 13.52
N GLY A 375 -4.45 -17.83 12.87
CA GLY A 375 -3.47 -17.59 11.82
C GLY A 375 -3.95 -18.06 10.44
N VAL A 376 -5.25 -18.02 10.18
CA VAL A 376 -5.86 -18.42 8.90
C VAL A 376 -5.98 -17.22 7.98
N VAL A 377 -5.36 -17.34 6.79
CA VAL A 377 -5.45 -16.34 5.71
C VAL A 377 -6.59 -16.70 4.78
N VAL A 378 -7.42 -15.73 4.44
CA VAL A 378 -8.45 -15.84 3.40
C VAL A 378 -7.97 -15.14 2.14
N LEU A 379 -8.11 -15.79 0.98
CA LEU A 379 -7.74 -15.21 -0.31
C LEU A 379 -8.99 -14.73 -1.05
N ASN A 380 -8.83 -13.67 -1.84
CA ASN A 380 -9.89 -13.18 -2.72
C ASN A 380 -10.33 -14.28 -3.70
N LYS A 381 -11.62 -14.36 -3.97
CA LYS A 381 -12.20 -15.34 -4.90
C LYS A 381 -11.49 -15.28 -6.26
N GLY A 382 -10.98 -16.43 -6.71
CA GLY A 382 -10.28 -16.56 -7.98
C GLY A 382 -8.82 -16.09 -8.00
N SER A 383 -8.25 -15.75 -6.85
CA SER A 383 -6.84 -15.41 -6.69
C SER A 383 -6.11 -16.45 -5.85
N SER A 384 -4.91 -16.81 -6.27
CA SER A 384 -4.01 -17.68 -5.49
C SER A 384 -3.04 -16.92 -4.58
N SER A 385 -3.00 -15.58 -4.70
CA SER A 385 -1.99 -14.75 -4.01
C SER A 385 -2.53 -13.45 -3.40
N ARG A 386 -3.78 -13.06 -3.67
CA ARG A 386 -4.34 -11.82 -3.11
C ARG A 386 -5.13 -12.11 -1.85
N VAL A 387 -4.62 -11.64 -0.73
CA VAL A 387 -5.29 -11.72 0.57
C VAL A 387 -6.58 -10.89 0.55
N ASP A 388 -7.66 -11.47 1.07
CA ASP A 388 -8.87 -10.73 1.39
C ASP A 388 -8.68 -10.01 2.74
N ILE A 389 -8.40 -8.74 2.70
CA ILE A 389 -8.14 -7.94 3.89
C ILE A 389 -9.38 -7.75 4.80
N ASN A 390 -10.55 -8.20 4.36
CA ASN A 390 -11.79 -8.11 5.15
C ASN A 390 -12.08 -9.37 5.98
N GLN A 391 -11.39 -10.48 5.71
CA GLN A 391 -11.67 -11.77 6.33
C GLN A 391 -10.39 -12.51 6.69
N GLY A 392 -10.44 -13.28 7.78
CA GLY A 392 -9.32 -14.01 8.31
C GLY A 392 -8.27 -13.10 8.95
N ASP A 393 -7.21 -13.72 9.41
CA ASP A 393 -6.10 -13.05 10.09
C ASP A 393 -5.13 -12.42 9.07
N TRP A 394 -4.44 -11.36 9.49
CA TRP A 394 -3.33 -10.79 8.75
C TRP A 394 -2.03 -11.43 9.23
N VAL A 395 -1.52 -12.35 8.43
CA VAL A 395 -0.47 -13.29 8.86
C VAL A 395 0.87 -12.99 8.20
N TRP A 396 1.93 -13.03 8.99
CA TRP A 396 3.31 -13.13 8.52
C TRP A 396 3.80 -14.57 8.72
N ARG A 397 4.04 -15.29 7.63
CA ARG A 397 4.55 -16.67 7.71
C ARG A 397 6.06 -16.71 7.59
N SER A 398 6.71 -17.56 8.41
CA SER A 398 8.15 -17.74 8.40
C SER A 398 8.66 -18.75 7.36
N PHE A 399 7.77 -19.54 6.75
CA PHE A 399 8.16 -20.58 5.80
C PHE A 399 7.45 -20.45 4.46
N ALA A 400 8.17 -20.76 3.38
CA ALA A 400 7.57 -21.00 2.08
C ALA A 400 7.02 -22.43 2.05
N VAL A 401 5.73 -22.60 1.77
CA VAL A 401 5.19 -23.91 1.42
C VAL A 401 5.89 -24.33 0.13
N ARG A 402 6.76 -25.34 0.21
CA ARG A 402 7.30 -25.97 -1.00
C ARG A 402 6.17 -26.84 -1.55
N ASP A 403 5.70 -26.51 -2.76
CA ASP A 403 4.76 -27.34 -3.51
C ASP A 403 5.38 -28.70 -3.86
#